data_aa104a5c275ec451c1c98a77a29d4f52
#
_entry.id   aa104a5c275ec451c1c98a77a29d4f52
#
_cell.length_a   1.000
_cell.length_b   1.000
_cell.length_c   1.000
_cell.angle_alpha   90.00
_cell.angle_beta   90.00
_cell.angle_gamma   90.00
#
_symmetry.space_group_name_H-M   'P 1'
#
loop_
_entity.id
_entity.type
_entity.pdbx_description
1 polymer ?
#
loop_
_entity_poly.entity_id
_entity_poly.type
_entity_poly.pdbx_seq_one_letter_code
_entity_poly.pdbx_strand_id
1 'polypeptide(L)'
;MAVNEENAGNEVHRDQPGPLKRNILWVRHGTTLWNVEKRYLGHTEIGLLPNAKEELAPLHEQLSGVSWHEVYCSDLLRCRQTLEQILPDAIGQVKFDSRLRENDFGEWEGLTYDQLKDNPVYRSWIDAPQEVTPPGGESWQEFTGRLDSFLQEMLLEGRPSMHVDEGRESTIVVVTHGGVIRYVLSRLIPGLGFWDTHVVPGQAIQVQLDQQGNQWFGSRVTFPPIGL
;
A
#
# COMPACT_ATOMS: atom_id res chain seq x y z
N MET A 1 -47.47 -38.91 -43.39
CA MET A 1 -46.58 -39.18 -42.27
C MET A 1 -45.47 -38.14 -42.32
N ALA A 2 -45.59 -37.12 -41.54
CA ALA A 2 -44.56 -36.07 -41.41
C ALA A 2 -43.94 -36.22 -40.01
N VAL A 3 -42.65 -36.45 -39.97
CA VAL A 3 -41.89 -36.56 -38.75
C VAL A 3 -41.30 -35.17 -38.49
N ASN A 4 -41.73 -34.53 -37.37
CA ASN A 4 -41.13 -33.32 -36.85
C ASN A 4 -39.84 -33.69 -36.10
N GLU A 5 -38.70 -33.18 -36.53
CA GLU A 5 -37.48 -33.14 -35.76
C GLU A 5 -37.47 -31.83 -34.96
N GLU A 6 -37.62 -31.95 -33.65
CA GLU A 6 -37.39 -30.89 -32.69
C GLU A 6 -35.89 -30.65 -32.58
N ASN A 7 -35.45 -29.47 -33.01
CA ASN A 7 -34.09 -28.99 -32.86
C ASN A 7 -33.96 -28.36 -31.46
N ALA A 8 -33.51 -29.13 -30.47
CA ALA A 8 -33.18 -28.63 -29.14
C ALA A 8 -31.94 -27.76 -29.23
N GLY A 9 -32.15 -26.46 -29.23
CA GLY A 9 -31.09 -25.46 -29.14
C GLY A 9 -30.34 -25.62 -27.82
N ASN A 10 -29.09 -26.04 -27.92
CA ASN A 10 -28.16 -26.11 -26.81
C ASN A 10 -27.65 -24.65 -26.51
N GLU A 11 -28.33 -23.93 -25.63
CA GLU A 11 -27.84 -22.66 -25.11
C GLU A 11 -26.58 -22.92 -24.28
N VAL A 12 -25.43 -22.64 -24.88
CA VAL A 12 -24.16 -22.58 -24.17
C VAL A 12 -24.27 -21.42 -23.23
N HIS A 13 -24.54 -21.69 -21.94
CA HIS A 13 -24.33 -20.73 -20.86
C HIS A 13 -22.83 -20.32 -20.88
N ARG A 14 -22.55 -19.18 -21.50
CA ARG A 14 -21.26 -18.51 -21.29
C ARG A 14 -21.21 -18.10 -19.83
N ASP A 15 -20.41 -18.82 -19.06
CA ASP A 15 -20.08 -18.43 -17.71
C ASP A 15 -19.66 -16.95 -17.72
N GLN A 16 -20.43 -16.11 -17.05
CA GLN A 16 -20.05 -14.72 -16.84
C GLN A 16 -18.77 -14.73 -16.02
N PRO A 17 -17.71 -14.01 -16.44
CA PRO A 17 -16.49 -13.95 -15.66
C PRO A 17 -16.82 -13.50 -14.24
N GLY A 18 -16.36 -14.25 -13.26
CA GLY A 18 -16.54 -13.93 -11.84
C GLY A 18 -15.96 -12.55 -11.49
N PRO A 19 -16.29 -12.00 -10.33
CA PRO A 19 -15.79 -10.70 -9.92
C PRO A 19 -14.26 -10.67 -9.98
N LEU A 20 -13.70 -9.58 -10.51
CA LEU A 20 -12.24 -9.40 -10.56
C LEU A 20 -11.69 -9.33 -9.15
N LYS A 21 -10.63 -10.08 -8.88
CA LYS A 21 -9.90 -10.09 -7.61
C LYS A 21 -8.50 -9.53 -7.81
N ARG A 22 -7.98 -8.85 -6.78
CA ARG A 22 -6.61 -8.36 -6.75
C ARG A 22 -5.98 -8.59 -5.40
N ASN A 23 -4.74 -9.01 -5.39
CA ASN A 23 -3.91 -9.06 -4.20
C ASN A 23 -2.95 -7.87 -4.23
N ILE A 24 -2.93 -7.08 -3.16
CA ILE A 24 -1.99 -5.98 -2.99
C ILE A 24 -1.21 -6.21 -1.71
N LEU A 25 0.10 -6.16 -1.83
CA LEU A 25 1.02 -6.25 -0.71
C LEU A 25 1.56 -4.85 -0.40
N TRP A 26 1.12 -4.28 0.70
CA TRP A 26 1.58 -3.00 1.21
C TRP A 26 2.77 -3.21 2.14
N VAL A 27 3.93 -2.69 1.79
CA VAL A 27 5.17 -2.83 2.56
C VAL A 27 5.55 -1.50 3.17
N ARG A 28 5.72 -1.44 4.49
CA ARG A 28 6.35 -0.29 5.14
C ARG A 28 7.86 -0.39 5.00
N HIS A 29 8.51 0.73 4.65
CA HIS A 29 9.99 0.79 4.60
C HIS A 29 10.64 0.28 5.89
N GLY A 30 11.88 -0.21 5.80
CA GLY A 30 12.67 -0.68 6.92
C GLY A 30 13.04 0.44 7.90
N THR A 31 13.66 0.07 9.00
CA THR A 31 13.95 0.99 10.11
C THR A 31 15.00 2.04 9.73
N THR A 32 14.71 3.30 10.05
CA THR A 32 15.61 4.46 9.96
C THR A 32 16.03 4.93 11.34
N LEU A 33 17.07 5.79 11.43
CA LEU A 33 17.50 6.39 12.69
C LEU A 33 16.34 7.15 13.38
N TRP A 34 15.56 7.91 12.60
CA TRP A 34 14.46 8.69 13.16
C TRP A 34 13.29 7.83 13.66
N ASN A 35 13.10 6.63 13.12
CA ASN A 35 12.14 5.68 13.71
C ASN A 35 12.59 5.25 15.12
N VAL A 36 13.89 4.98 15.31
CA VAL A 36 14.45 4.60 16.62
C VAL A 36 14.36 5.77 17.61
N GLU A 37 14.68 6.98 17.16
CA GLU A 37 14.62 8.19 17.96
C GLU A 37 13.19 8.75 18.15
N LYS A 38 12.17 8.13 17.55
CA LYS A 38 10.77 8.56 17.59
C LYS A 38 10.57 10.00 17.12
N ARG A 39 11.29 10.40 16.07
CA ARG A 39 11.14 11.69 15.40
C ARG A 39 10.12 11.62 14.29
N TYR A 40 9.41 12.70 14.05
CA TYR A 40 8.56 12.85 12.88
C TYR A 40 9.40 12.76 11.61
N LEU A 41 8.98 11.90 10.70
CA LEU A 41 9.68 11.59 9.45
C LEU A 41 8.68 11.59 8.29
N GLY A 42 8.59 12.69 7.60
CA GLY A 42 7.76 12.90 6.40
C GLY A 42 8.58 12.84 5.12
N HIS A 43 8.87 14.00 4.54
CA HIS A 43 9.57 14.12 3.26
C HIS A 43 11.09 14.19 3.37
N THR A 44 11.65 14.35 4.57
CA THR A 44 13.11 14.36 4.77
C THR A 44 13.75 13.06 4.26
N GLU A 45 14.84 13.21 3.49
CA GLU A 45 15.60 12.10 2.91
C GLU A 45 16.54 11.49 3.94
N ILE A 46 16.11 10.37 4.52
CA ILE A 46 16.89 9.55 5.45
C ILE A 46 16.88 8.11 4.95
N GLY A 47 18.06 7.49 4.93
CA GLY A 47 18.25 6.09 4.58
C GLY A 47 17.94 5.13 5.73
N LEU A 48 17.97 3.85 5.42
CA LEU A 48 17.82 2.76 6.38
C LEU A 48 19.02 2.67 7.30
N LEU A 49 18.83 2.05 8.47
CA LEU A 49 19.94 1.70 9.36
C LEU A 49 20.87 0.66 8.70
N PRO A 50 22.15 0.60 9.13
CA PRO A 50 23.12 -0.36 8.56
C PRO A 50 22.72 -1.83 8.66
N ASN A 51 21.92 -2.21 9.65
CA ASN A 51 21.41 -3.56 9.87
C ASN A 51 20.06 -3.85 9.16
N ALA A 52 19.64 -2.98 8.26
CA ALA A 52 18.35 -3.12 7.55
C ALA A 52 18.29 -4.41 6.71
N LYS A 53 19.42 -4.90 6.23
CA LYS A 53 19.48 -6.14 5.46
C LYS A 53 19.03 -7.33 6.30
N GLU A 54 19.51 -7.43 7.53
CA GLU A 54 19.13 -8.49 8.47
C GLU A 54 17.67 -8.34 8.90
N GLU A 55 17.21 -7.12 9.14
CA GLU A 55 15.81 -6.81 9.47
C GLU A 55 14.86 -7.24 8.36
N LEU A 56 15.21 -6.99 7.11
CA LEU A 56 14.36 -7.23 5.93
C LEU A 56 14.51 -8.64 5.33
N ALA A 57 15.49 -9.43 5.76
CA ALA A 57 15.74 -10.77 5.23
C ALA A 57 14.50 -11.70 5.32
N PRO A 58 13.74 -11.76 6.43
CA PRO A 58 12.53 -12.59 6.48
C PRO A 58 11.47 -12.17 5.45
N LEU A 59 11.31 -10.87 5.20
CA LEU A 59 10.38 -10.37 4.19
C LEU A 59 10.88 -10.70 2.77
N HIS A 60 12.18 -10.59 2.51
CA HIS A 60 12.78 -11.01 1.26
C HIS A 60 12.50 -12.50 0.97
N GLU A 61 12.70 -13.38 1.96
CA GLU A 61 12.42 -14.82 1.82
C GLU A 61 10.94 -15.09 1.51
N GLN A 62 10.03 -14.40 2.20
CA GLN A 62 8.59 -14.51 1.94
C GLN A 62 8.21 -14.07 0.52
N LEU A 63 8.86 -13.04 -0.01
CA LEU A 63 8.57 -12.49 -1.33
C LEU A 63 9.25 -13.24 -2.48
N SER A 64 10.33 -13.98 -2.21
CA SER A 64 11.07 -14.73 -3.24
C SER A 64 10.23 -15.77 -4.00
N GLY A 65 9.11 -16.25 -3.39
CA GLY A 65 8.15 -17.17 -4.00
C GLY A 65 6.88 -16.52 -4.55
N VAL A 66 6.73 -15.20 -4.40
CA VAL A 66 5.51 -14.49 -4.82
C VAL A 66 5.62 -14.07 -6.28
N SER A 67 4.64 -14.47 -7.10
CA SER A 67 4.48 -13.93 -8.45
C SER A 67 3.87 -12.54 -8.36
N TRP A 68 4.57 -11.52 -8.81
CA TRP A 68 4.10 -10.14 -8.88
C TRP A 68 4.04 -9.67 -10.32
N HIS A 69 3.12 -8.76 -10.67
CA HIS A 69 3.00 -8.19 -12.01
C HIS A 69 3.27 -6.69 -12.06
N GLU A 70 3.09 -5.99 -10.96
CA GLU A 70 3.41 -4.57 -10.83
C GLU A 70 4.06 -4.29 -9.49
N VAL A 71 5.03 -3.39 -9.48
CA VAL A 71 5.71 -2.91 -8.28
C VAL A 71 5.71 -1.38 -8.29
N TYR A 72 5.13 -0.80 -7.26
CA TYR A 72 5.15 0.63 -6.99
C TYR A 72 6.03 0.91 -5.77
N CYS A 73 6.69 2.04 -5.77
CA CYS A 73 7.53 2.43 -4.65
C CYS A 73 7.48 3.95 -4.46
N SER A 74 7.37 4.41 -3.22
CA SER A 74 7.67 5.80 -2.88
C SER A 74 9.09 6.13 -3.33
N ASP A 75 9.29 7.31 -3.88
CA ASP A 75 10.58 7.78 -4.39
C ASP A 75 11.58 8.19 -3.30
N LEU A 76 11.16 8.20 -2.00
CA LEU A 76 12.05 8.50 -0.88
C LEU A 76 13.08 7.40 -0.64
N LEU A 77 14.31 7.79 -0.30
CA LEU A 77 15.49 6.93 -0.19
C LEU A 77 15.24 5.66 0.62
N ARG A 78 14.61 5.76 1.80
CA ARG A 78 14.30 4.61 2.67
C ARG A 78 13.41 3.56 2.00
N CYS A 79 12.45 3.99 1.15
CA CYS A 79 11.59 3.06 0.42
C CYS A 79 12.36 2.38 -0.72
N ARG A 80 13.18 3.13 -1.46
CA ARG A 80 14.03 2.60 -2.52
C ARG A 80 15.01 1.56 -1.98
N GLN A 81 15.70 1.89 -0.87
CA GLN A 81 16.61 0.95 -0.21
C GLN A 81 15.88 -0.29 0.34
N THR A 82 14.64 -0.13 0.83
CA THR A 82 13.82 -1.27 1.24
C THR A 82 13.54 -2.18 0.05
N LEU A 83 13.07 -1.60 -1.07
CA LEU A 83 12.79 -2.36 -2.29
C LEU A 83 14.02 -3.13 -2.78
N GLU A 84 15.21 -2.50 -2.79
CA GLU A 84 16.47 -3.12 -3.18
C GLU A 84 16.81 -4.35 -2.33
N GLN A 85 16.41 -4.36 -1.04
CA GLN A 85 16.66 -5.50 -0.15
C GLN A 85 15.62 -6.60 -0.31
N ILE A 86 14.33 -6.27 -0.51
CA ILE A 86 13.25 -7.26 -0.50
C ILE A 86 12.92 -7.84 -1.88
N LEU A 87 13.09 -7.05 -2.96
CA LEU A 87 12.77 -7.43 -4.34
C LEU A 87 13.82 -6.87 -5.33
N PRO A 88 15.07 -7.29 -5.27
CA PRO A 88 16.12 -6.77 -6.13
C PRO A 88 15.83 -6.95 -7.63
N ASP A 89 15.14 -8.02 -8.01
CA ASP A 89 14.78 -8.31 -9.41
C ASP A 89 13.71 -7.37 -9.97
N ALA A 90 13.00 -6.62 -9.12
CA ALA A 90 11.96 -5.68 -9.53
C ALA A 90 12.53 -4.30 -9.95
N ILE A 91 13.78 -3.97 -9.62
CA ILE A 91 14.35 -2.61 -9.74
C ILE A 91 14.25 -2.06 -11.17
N GLY A 92 14.40 -2.90 -12.19
CA GLY A 92 14.28 -2.49 -13.60
C GLY A 92 12.84 -2.23 -14.09
N GLN A 93 11.83 -2.57 -13.30
CA GLN A 93 10.41 -2.52 -13.66
C GLN A 93 9.55 -1.73 -12.67
N VAL A 94 10.17 -1.20 -11.60
CA VAL A 94 9.47 -0.45 -10.56
C VAL A 94 8.95 0.89 -11.06
N LYS A 95 7.73 1.23 -10.68
CA LYS A 95 7.12 2.55 -10.88
C LYS A 95 7.31 3.37 -9.60
N PHE A 96 8.25 4.34 -9.63
CA PHE A 96 8.40 5.29 -8.53
C PHE A 96 7.32 6.35 -8.60
N ASP A 97 6.65 6.60 -7.46
CA ASP A 97 5.55 7.55 -7.41
C ASP A 97 5.61 8.42 -6.14
N SER A 98 5.75 9.72 -6.32
CA SER A 98 5.80 10.69 -5.21
C SER A 98 4.48 10.80 -4.44
N ARG A 99 3.35 10.37 -5.02
CA ARG A 99 2.06 10.30 -4.32
C ARG A 99 2.08 9.28 -3.18
N LEU A 100 3.05 8.35 -3.18
CA LEU A 100 3.26 7.35 -2.12
C LEU A 100 4.13 7.83 -0.96
N ARG A 101 4.62 9.09 -0.96
CA ARG A 101 5.38 9.66 0.16
C ARG A 101 4.53 9.70 1.43
N GLU A 102 5.19 9.69 2.59
CA GLU A 102 4.55 9.92 3.90
C GLU A 102 3.95 11.33 3.95
N ASN A 103 3.08 11.59 4.92
CA ASN A 103 2.62 12.95 5.19
C ASN A 103 3.82 13.87 5.42
N ASP A 104 3.83 15.04 4.79
CA ASP A 104 4.84 16.06 5.04
C ASP A 104 4.55 16.76 6.37
N PHE A 105 5.43 16.55 7.35
CA PHE A 105 5.28 17.18 8.67
C PHE A 105 5.94 18.56 8.74
N GLY A 106 6.55 19.05 7.66
CA GLY A 106 7.15 20.38 7.56
C GLY A 106 8.14 20.67 8.68
N GLU A 107 7.92 21.75 9.43
CA GLU A 107 8.81 22.20 10.51
C GLU A 107 8.90 21.22 11.69
N TRP A 108 8.02 20.22 11.76
CA TRP A 108 8.09 19.22 12.83
C TRP A 108 8.99 18.04 12.48
N GLU A 109 9.47 17.93 11.24
CA GLU A 109 10.38 16.86 10.86
C GLU A 109 11.69 16.92 11.66
N GLY A 110 12.13 15.76 12.13
CA GLY A 110 13.31 15.64 12.99
C GLY A 110 13.05 15.97 14.47
N LEU A 111 11.86 16.47 14.82
CA LEU A 111 11.49 16.71 16.22
C LEU A 111 10.74 15.51 16.81
N THR A 112 10.88 15.33 18.13
CA THR A 112 10.16 14.29 18.88
C THR A 112 8.87 14.84 19.49
N TYR A 113 7.98 13.94 19.94
CA TYR A 113 6.82 14.34 20.73
C TYR A 113 7.18 15.23 21.92
N ASP A 114 8.25 14.88 22.67
CA ASP A 114 8.65 15.65 23.86
C ASP A 114 9.10 17.08 23.53
N GLN A 115 9.65 17.30 22.34
CA GLN A 115 10.03 18.63 21.86
C GLN A 115 8.83 19.45 21.37
N LEU A 116 7.75 18.80 20.97
CA LEU A 116 6.58 19.43 20.38
C LEU A 116 5.37 19.53 21.32
N LYS A 117 5.31 18.74 22.39
CA LYS A 117 4.12 18.58 23.26
C LYS A 117 3.58 19.87 23.87
N ASP A 118 4.43 20.91 24.04
CA ASP A 118 4.04 22.21 24.59
C ASP A 118 3.72 23.25 23.49
N ASN A 119 3.86 22.90 22.21
CA ASN A 119 3.47 23.73 21.08
C ASN A 119 1.95 23.69 20.89
N PRO A 120 1.22 24.82 20.97
CA PRO A 120 -0.23 24.83 20.86
C PRO A 120 -0.76 24.36 19.49
N VAL A 121 -0.07 24.66 18.39
CA VAL A 121 -0.45 24.19 17.05
C VAL A 121 -0.31 22.68 16.94
N TYR A 122 0.78 22.14 17.46
CA TYR A 122 1.00 20.69 17.50
C TYR A 122 -0.06 19.97 18.36
N ARG A 123 -0.42 20.55 19.52
CA ARG A 123 -1.51 20.02 20.36
C ARG A 123 -2.82 19.98 19.61
N SER A 124 -3.20 21.06 18.93
CA SER A 124 -4.40 21.10 18.12
C SER A 124 -4.37 20.07 16.98
N TRP A 125 -3.20 19.86 16.37
CA TRP A 125 -3.04 18.84 15.34
C TRP A 125 -3.18 17.41 15.89
N ILE A 126 -2.64 17.08 17.06
CA ILE A 126 -2.86 15.76 17.67
C ILE A 126 -4.33 15.47 17.93
N ASP A 127 -5.07 16.49 18.40
CA ASP A 127 -6.48 16.35 18.72
C ASP A 127 -7.36 16.29 17.46
N ALA A 128 -6.98 17.01 16.39
CA ALA A 128 -7.73 17.10 15.14
C ALA A 128 -6.79 17.15 13.90
N PRO A 129 -6.09 16.05 13.56
CA PRO A 129 -5.10 16.04 12.47
C PRO A 129 -5.71 16.29 11.08
N GLN A 130 -7.03 16.16 10.96
CA GLN A 130 -7.76 16.44 9.71
C GLN A 130 -8.09 17.93 9.53
N GLU A 131 -8.00 18.72 10.60
CA GLU A 131 -8.38 20.14 10.61
C GLU A 131 -7.16 21.07 10.67
N VAL A 132 -6.04 20.58 11.17
CA VAL A 132 -4.82 21.37 11.38
C VAL A 132 -3.71 20.88 10.47
N THR A 133 -3.06 21.80 9.77
CA THR A 133 -1.91 21.52 8.92
C THR A 133 -0.60 21.77 9.69
N PRO A 134 0.38 20.86 9.65
CA PRO A 134 1.71 21.11 10.14
C PRO A 134 2.33 22.36 9.49
N PRO A 135 2.98 23.28 10.24
CA PRO A 135 3.60 24.44 9.65
C PRO A 135 4.63 24.06 8.57
N GLY A 136 4.46 24.62 7.35
CA GLY A 136 5.33 24.29 6.22
C GLY A 136 5.17 22.87 5.68
N GLY A 137 4.20 22.12 6.17
CA GLY A 137 3.91 20.75 5.76
C GLY A 137 2.64 20.62 4.93
N GLU A 138 2.15 19.39 4.80
CA GLU A 138 1.01 18.98 3.98
C GLU A 138 -0.27 18.89 4.83
N SER A 139 -1.38 19.41 4.32
CA SER A 139 -2.69 19.24 4.94
C SER A 139 -3.21 17.81 4.77
N TRP A 140 -4.16 17.42 5.63
CA TRP A 140 -4.84 16.13 5.51
C TRP A 140 -5.50 15.94 4.14
N GLN A 141 -6.08 17.01 3.59
CA GLN A 141 -6.75 16.96 2.28
C GLN A 141 -5.76 16.74 1.13
N GLU A 142 -4.59 17.38 1.17
CA GLU A 142 -3.53 17.18 0.19
C GLU A 142 -2.97 15.76 0.27
N PHE A 143 -2.66 15.29 1.49
CA PHE A 143 -2.20 13.93 1.76
C PHE A 143 -3.18 12.88 1.21
N THR A 144 -4.45 12.97 1.60
CA THR A 144 -5.46 11.98 1.19
C THR A 144 -5.81 12.09 -0.29
N GLY A 145 -5.84 13.31 -0.84
CA GLY A 145 -6.16 13.56 -2.24
C GLY A 145 -5.14 12.93 -3.20
N ARG A 146 -3.82 13.04 -2.90
CA ARG A 146 -2.80 12.39 -3.73
C ARG A 146 -2.84 10.87 -3.65
N LEU A 147 -3.16 10.33 -2.46
CA LEU A 147 -3.31 8.88 -2.28
C LEU A 147 -4.57 8.33 -2.96
N ASP A 148 -5.69 9.05 -2.90
CA ASP A 148 -6.91 8.68 -3.63
C ASP A 148 -6.66 8.68 -5.15
N SER A 149 -5.93 9.67 -5.67
CA SER A 149 -5.52 9.72 -7.09
C SER A 149 -4.65 8.51 -7.47
N PHE A 150 -3.67 8.16 -6.62
CA PHE A 150 -2.84 6.97 -6.84
C PHE A 150 -3.67 5.68 -6.84
N LEU A 151 -4.53 5.50 -5.83
CA LEU A 151 -5.39 4.32 -5.74
C LEU A 151 -6.32 4.18 -6.96
N GLN A 152 -6.93 5.28 -7.40
CA GLN A 152 -7.80 5.28 -8.56
C GLN A 152 -7.04 4.83 -9.81
N GLU A 153 -5.87 5.38 -10.09
CA GLU A 153 -5.05 5.02 -11.24
C GLU A 153 -4.59 3.56 -11.17
N MET A 154 -3.99 3.15 -10.06
CA MET A 154 -3.52 1.78 -9.84
C MET A 154 -4.64 0.74 -10.01
N LEU A 155 -5.85 1.04 -9.51
CA LEU A 155 -7.00 0.14 -9.61
C LEU A 155 -7.66 0.16 -11.00
N LEU A 156 -7.52 1.24 -11.77
CA LEU A 156 -8.03 1.33 -13.13
C LEU A 156 -7.06 0.72 -14.15
N GLU A 157 -5.78 1.06 -14.08
CA GLU A 157 -4.75 0.63 -15.04
C GLU A 157 -4.37 -0.83 -14.89
N GLY A 158 -4.31 -1.34 -13.67
CA GLY A 158 -3.97 -2.73 -13.38
C GLY A 158 -5.05 -3.74 -13.82
N ARG A 159 -5.83 -3.44 -14.87
CA ARG A 159 -6.64 -4.49 -15.53
C ARG A 159 -5.66 -5.46 -16.16
N PRO A 160 -5.70 -6.76 -15.83
CA PRO A 160 -4.88 -7.74 -16.52
C PRO A 160 -5.12 -7.53 -18.03
N SER A 161 -4.05 -7.38 -18.81
CA SER A 161 -4.16 -7.53 -20.25
C SER A 161 -4.82 -8.89 -20.47
N MET A 162 -5.67 -9.03 -21.52
CA MET A 162 -6.49 -10.21 -21.80
C MET A 162 -5.73 -11.56 -21.87
N HIS A 163 -4.48 -11.61 -21.46
CA HIS A 163 -3.58 -12.77 -21.51
C HIS A 163 -2.99 -13.17 -20.14
N VAL A 164 -3.62 -12.78 -19.03
CA VAL A 164 -3.26 -13.39 -17.74
C VAL A 164 -3.87 -14.79 -17.74
N ASP A 165 -2.98 -15.80 -17.66
CA ASP A 165 -3.36 -17.20 -17.51
C ASP A 165 -4.47 -17.33 -16.45
N GLU A 166 -5.65 -17.81 -16.86
CA GLU A 166 -6.78 -18.07 -15.97
C GLU A 166 -6.30 -18.99 -14.83
N GLY A 167 -6.12 -18.42 -13.64
CA GLY A 167 -5.77 -19.16 -12.43
C GLY A 167 -4.52 -18.71 -11.67
N ARG A 168 -3.70 -17.76 -12.16
CA ARG A 168 -2.61 -17.18 -11.37
C ARG A 168 -3.05 -15.88 -10.72
N GLU A 169 -3.20 -15.90 -9.39
CA GLU A 169 -3.35 -14.69 -8.59
C GLU A 169 -2.08 -13.84 -8.74
N SER A 170 -2.20 -12.69 -9.39
CA SER A 170 -1.09 -11.74 -9.52
C SER A 170 -1.14 -10.72 -8.39
N THR A 171 0.01 -10.48 -7.79
CA THR A 171 0.16 -9.54 -6.67
C THR A 171 0.75 -8.22 -7.15
N ILE A 172 0.17 -7.12 -6.71
CA ILE A 172 0.76 -5.79 -6.80
C ILE A 172 1.55 -5.56 -5.51
N VAL A 173 2.81 -5.13 -5.61
CA VAL A 173 3.63 -4.78 -4.45
C VAL A 173 3.77 -3.27 -4.38
N VAL A 174 3.53 -2.69 -3.19
CA VAL A 174 3.65 -1.24 -2.95
C VAL A 174 4.53 -0.99 -1.74
N VAL A 175 5.72 -0.42 -1.95
CA VAL A 175 6.64 -0.04 -0.87
C VAL A 175 6.43 1.43 -0.51
N THR A 176 6.05 1.68 0.75
CA THR A 176 5.62 3.00 1.19
C THR A 176 5.83 3.20 2.71
N HIS A 177 5.00 4.00 3.38
CA HIS A 177 5.15 4.49 4.74
C HIS A 177 3.96 4.11 5.63
N GLY A 178 4.11 4.32 6.94
CA GLY A 178 3.11 3.92 7.92
C GLY A 178 1.79 4.67 7.82
N GLY A 179 1.82 5.99 7.64
CA GLY A 179 0.61 6.81 7.48
C GLY A 179 -0.13 6.49 6.19
N VAL A 180 0.61 6.30 5.09
CA VAL A 180 0.04 5.88 3.80
C VAL A 180 -0.71 4.55 3.94
N ILE A 181 -0.07 3.52 4.53
CA ILE A 181 -0.70 2.21 4.70
C ILE A 181 -1.98 2.32 5.55
N ARG A 182 -1.93 3.06 6.67
CA ARG A 182 -3.12 3.30 7.50
C ARG A 182 -4.26 3.92 6.70
N TYR A 183 -3.94 4.95 5.92
CA TYR A 183 -4.95 5.62 5.10
C TYR A 183 -5.56 4.70 4.06
N VAL A 184 -4.74 4.03 3.24
CA VAL A 184 -5.24 3.18 2.17
C VAL A 184 -6.06 1.99 2.71
N LEU A 185 -5.67 1.41 3.84
CA LEU A 185 -6.45 0.36 4.48
C LEU A 185 -7.81 0.86 4.96
N SER A 186 -7.86 2.05 5.58
CA SER A 186 -9.13 2.66 6.01
C SER A 186 -10.05 3.01 4.85
N ARG A 187 -9.51 3.27 3.66
CA ARG A 187 -10.27 3.53 2.43
C ARG A 187 -10.79 2.26 1.77
N LEU A 188 -10.00 1.20 1.80
CA LEU A 188 -10.31 -0.04 1.06
C LEU A 188 -11.12 -1.03 1.89
N ILE A 189 -11.03 -0.98 3.22
CA ILE A 189 -11.65 -1.97 4.11
C ILE A 189 -12.80 -1.32 4.89
N PRO A 190 -14.04 -1.72 4.61
CA PRO A 190 -15.20 -1.16 5.31
C PRO A 190 -15.08 -1.33 6.84
N GLY A 191 -15.29 -0.24 7.57
CA GLY A 191 -15.30 -0.23 9.03
C GLY A 191 -13.91 -0.15 9.69
N LEU A 192 -12.81 -0.13 8.91
CA LEU A 192 -11.47 0.05 9.46
C LEU A 192 -11.14 1.55 9.55
N GLY A 193 -10.84 2.03 10.74
CA GLY A 193 -10.39 3.41 10.98
C GLY A 193 -8.88 3.59 10.72
N PHE A 194 -8.46 4.83 10.49
CA PHE A 194 -7.05 5.18 10.24
C PHE A 194 -6.10 4.73 11.37
N TRP A 195 -6.56 4.75 12.62
CA TRP A 195 -5.78 4.41 13.81
C TRP A 195 -5.84 2.93 14.20
N ASP A 196 -6.72 2.14 13.56
CA ASP A 196 -6.93 0.74 13.93
C ASP A 196 -5.80 -0.18 13.44
N THR A 197 -4.95 0.33 12.56
CA THR A 197 -3.84 -0.44 11.98
C THR A 197 -2.50 0.02 12.53
N HIS A 198 -1.70 -0.92 13.03
CA HIS A 198 -0.31 -0.70 13.39
C HIS A 198 0.60 -1.49 12.45
N VAL A 199 1.49 -0.78 11.76
CA VAL A 199 2.46 -1.38 10.84
C VAL A 199 3.85 -0.98 11.29
N VAL A 200 4.67 -1.95 11.66
CA VAL A 200 6.07 -1.68 12.05
C VAL A 200 6.97 -1.58 10.80
N PRO A 201 8.11 -0.89 10.86
CA PRO A 201 9.08 -0.87 9.77
C PRO A 201 9.45 -2.29 9.32
N GLY A 202 9.63 -2.49 8.02
CA GLY A 202 9.94 -3.80 7.43
C GLY A 202 8.79 -4.81 7.39
N GLN A 203 7.58 -4.43 7.82
CA GLN A 203 6.40 -5.29 7.78
C GLN A 203 5.60 -5.10 6.49
N ALA A 204 4.99 -6.19 6.03
CA ALA A 204 4.03 -6.18 4.92
C ALA A 204 2.62 -6.55 5.39
N ILE A 205 1.62 -5.99 4.70
CA ILE A 205 0.20 -6.30 4.88
C ILE A 205 -0.36 -6.66 3.51
N GLN A 206 -0.96 -7.83 3.40
CA GLN A 206 -1.65 -8.26 2.19
C GLN A 206 -3.14 -7.94 2.29
N VAL A 207 -3.66 -7.30 1.26
CA VAL A 207 -5.09 -7.01 1.09
C VAL A 207 -5.58 -7.71 -0.16
N GLN A 208 -6.63 -8.49 -0.03
CA GLN A 208 -7.40 -9.01 -1.15
C GLN A 208 -8.56 -8.07 -1.44
N LEU A 209 -8.65 -7.60 -2.67
CA LEU A 209 -9.71 -6.73 -3.15
C LEU A 209 -10.65 -7.49 -4.09
N ASP A 210 -11.94 -7.31 -3.87
CA ASP A 210 -13.00 -7.78 -4.76
C ASP A 210 -13.67 -6.57 -5.43
N GLN A 211 -13.86 -6.64 -6.74
CA GLN A 211 -14.57 -5.61 -7.47
C GLN A 211 -16.07 -5.82 -7.39
N GLN A 212 -16.82 -4.80 -6.98
CA GLN A 212 -18.27 -4.75 -6.97
C GLN A 212 -18.74 -3.53 -7.79
N GLY A 213 -19.24 -3.76 -8.99
CA GLY A 213 -19.50 -2.69 -9.95
C GLY A 213 -18.22 -1.94 -10.33
N ASN A 214 -18.18 -0.62 -10.08
CA ASN A 214 -16.99 0.21 -10.33
C ASN A 214 -16.13 0.44 -9.07
N GLN A 215 -16.45 -0.21 -7.95
CA GLN A 215 -15.76 0.00 -6.68
C GLN A 215 -14.99 -1.25 -6.26
N TRP A 216 -13.88 -1.04 -5.56
CA TRP A 216 -13.05 -2.08 -4.98
C TRP A 216 -13.19 -2.07 -3.47
N PHE A 217 -13.39 -3.25 -2.89
CA PHE A 217 -13.53 -3.44 -1.45
C PHE A 217 -12.53 -4.48 -0.97
N GLY A 218 -11.86 -4.19 0.14
CA GLY A 218 -11.02 -5.15 0.82
C GLY A 218 -11.89 -6.21 1.50
N SER A 219 -11.75 -7.46 1.06
CA SER A 219 -12.48 -8.59 1.63
C SER A 219 -11.66 -9.33 2.68
N ARG A 220 -10.33 -9.22 2.65
CA ARG A 220 -9.42 -9.94 3.53
C ARG A 220 -8.14 -9.14 3.74
N VAL A 221 -7.74 -9.01 5.01
CA VAL A 221 -6.43 -8.51 5.41
C VAL A 221 -5.68 -9.65 6.08
N THR A 222 -4.48 -9.93 5.58
CA THR A 222 -3.57 -10.83 6.24
C THR A 222 -2.30 -10.09 6.63
N PHE A 223 -1.87 -10.30 7.86
CA PHE A 223 -0.55 -9.93 8.33
C PHE A 223 0.25 -11.23 8.28
N PRO A 224 1.01 -11.49 7.20
CA PRO A 224 1.81 -12.70 7.18
C PRO A 224 2.73 -12.65 8.41
N PRO A 225 2.76 -13.70 9.23
CA PRO A 225 3.69 -13.75 10.36
C PRO A 225 5.10 -13.60 9.79
N ILE A 226 5.84 -12.64 10.32
CA ILE A 226 7.30 -12.65 10.18
C ILE A 226 7.69 -13.97 10.84
N GLY A 227 8.19 -14.92 10.06
CA GLY A 227 8.50 -16.25 10.56
C GLY A 227 9.38 -16.16 11.81
N LEU A 228 8.92 -16.86 12.88
CA LEU A 228 9.73 -17.15 14.06
C LEU A 228 10.80 -18.17 13.69
#